data_9992c8fb0bac36ae92cf232bf57911bd
#
_entry.id   9992c8fb0bac36ae92cf232bf57911bd
#
_cell.length_a   1.000
_cell.length_b   1.000
_cell.length_c   1.000
_cell.angle_alpha   90.00
_cell.angle_beta   90.00
_cell.angle_gamma   90.00
#
_symmetry.space_group_name_H-M   'P 1'
#
loop_
_entity.id
_entity.type
_entity.pdbx_description
1 polymer ?
#
loop_
_entity_poly.entity_id
_entity_poly.type
_entity_poly.pdbx_seq_one_letter_code
_entity_poly.pdbx_strand_id
1 'polypeptide(L)'
;MHVEPAAALASAIVPAAGSGRRFGAGRNKTLLALDGEPLIAHVVRALCTDARVREIVLVGKPEEREELLAAARPACAPRVALRWTAGGAERRDSVLRGLEAADPRHAL
;
A
#
# COMPACT_ATOMS: atom_id res chain seq x y z
N MET A 1 -4.17 14.64 -31.74
CA MET A 1 -3.42 14.34 -30.53
C MET A 1 -4.38 13.92 -29.42
N HIS A 2 -4.11 12.79 -28.84
CA HIS A 2 -4.95 12.34 -27.77
C HIS A 2 -4.54 13.06 -26.49
N VAL A 3 -5.40 13.89 -25.99
CA VAL A 3 -5.18 14.52 -24.69
C VAL A 3 -5.92 13.66 -23.67
N GLU A 4 -5.18 12.94 -22.89
CA GLU A 4 -5.78 12.25 -21.77
C GLU A 4 -6.61 13.26 -21.00
N PRO A 5 -7.92 13.04 -20.86
CA PRO A 5 -8.70 13.88 -19.97
C PRO A 5 -8.00 13.82 -18.64
N ALA A 6 -7.63 14.99 -18.13
CA ALA A 6 -6.93 15.15 -16.87
C ALA A 6 -6.84 13.81 -16.17
N ALA A 7 -5.79 13.08 -16.46
CA ALA A 7 -5.64 11.70 -16.11
C ALA A 7 -6.21 11.47 -14.72
N ALA A 8 -7.25 10.69 -14.63
CA ALA A 8 -7.86 10.38 -13.35
C ALA A 8 -6.74 9.92 -12.43
N LEU A 9 -6.44 10.74 -11.42
CA LEU A 9 -5.45 10.38 -10.43
C LEU A 9 -5.99 9.20 -9.63
N ALA A 10 -5.12 8.30 -9.25
CA ALA A 10 -5.52 7.08 -8.57
C ALA A 10 -4.88 6.98 -7.19
N SER A 11 -5.64 6.43 -6.26
CA SER A 11 -5.14 5.99 -4.96
C SER A 11 -5.07 4.48 -4.97
N ALA A 12 -3.92 3.93 -4.60
CA ALA A 12 -3.74 2.49 -4.51
C ALA A 12 -3.93 2.05 -3.06
N ILE A 13 -4.81 1.10 -2.84
CA ILE A 13 -5.06 0.53 -1.51
C ILE A 13 -4.30 -0.78 -1.43
N VAL A 14 -3.37 -0.86 -0.49
CA VAL A 14 -2.51 -2.04 -0.34
C VAL A 14 -2.82 -2.73 0.98
N PRO A 15 -3.58 -3.84 0.97
CA PRO A 15 -3.80 -4.62 2.17
C PRO A 15 -2.49 -5.29 2.58
N ALA A 16 -1.98 -4.93 3.75
CA ALA A 16 -0.70 -5.41 4.25
C ALA A 16 -0.82 -6.09 5.62
N ALA A 17 -2.02 -6.51 5.98
CA ALA A 17 -2.28 -7.13 7.27
C ALA A 17 -2.16 -8.66 7.27
N GLY A 18 -1.59 -9.25 6.21
CA GLY A 18 -1.46 -10.69 6.09
C GLY A 18 -0.64 -11.30 7.21
N SER A 19 -1.19 -12.30 7.89
CA SER A 19 -0.55 -12.90 9.06
C SER A 19 0.61 -13.82 8.74
N GLY A 20 0.72 -14.30 7.52
CA GLY A 20 1.75 -15.27 7.17
C GLY A 20 1.54 -16.65 7.76
N ARG A 21 0.39 -16.92 8.35
CA ARG A 21 0.10 -18.21 8.98
C ARG A 21 0.28 -19.40 8.06
N ARG A 22 -0.06 -19.21 6.78
CA ARG A 22 0.07 -20.28 5.79
C ARG A 22 1.50 -20.72 5.58
N PHE A 23 2.45 -19.88 5.92
CA PHE A 23 3.87 -20.16 5.76
C PHE A 23 4.54 -20.53 7.08
N GLY A 24 3.75 -20.63 8.16
CA GLY A 24 4.26 -21.01 9.47
C GLY A 24 5.21 -19.98 10.08
N ALA A 25 5.33 -18.82 9.49
CA ALA A 25 6.31 -17.84 9.93
C ALA A 25 5.83 -16.94 11.06
N GLY A 26 4.52 -16.87 11.30
CA GLY A 26 3.98 -15.96 12.30
C GLY A 26 4.24 -14.49 12.00
N ARG A 27 4.82 -14.18 10.86
CA ARG A 27 5.15 -12.82 10.45
C ARG A 27 4.30 -12.39 9.27
N ASN A 28 4.12 -11.08 9.15
CA ASN A 28 3.47 -10.51 8.00
C ASN A 28 4.28 -10.82 6.74
N LYS A 29 3.69 -11.51 5.79
CA LYS A 29 4.40 -11.93 4.57
C LYS A 29 4.88 -10.74 3.73
N THR A 30 4.23 -9.58 3.86
CA THR A 30 4.66 -8.38 3.12
C THR A 30 5.97 -7.82 3.64
N LEU A 31 6.38 -8.23 4.84
CA LEU A 31 7.66 -7.84 5.43
C LEU A 31 8.77 -8.85 5.16
N LEU A 32 8.45 -10.00 4.57
CA LEU A 32 9.45 -10.98 4.21
C LEU A 32 10.32 -10.47 3.08
N ALA A 33 11.61 -10.75 3.17
CA ALA A 33 12.56 -10.28 2.16
C ALA A 33 12.42 -11.04 0.84
N LEU A 34 12.48 -10.29 -0.25
CA LEU A 34 12.56 -10.81 -1.61
C LEU A 34 13.69 -10.04 -2.28
N ASP A 35 14.73 -10.75 -2.71
CA ASP A 35 15.92 -10.11 -3.29
C ASP A 35 16.50 -9.01 -2.40
N GLY A 36 16.54 -9.29 -1.10
CA GLY A 36 17.15 -8.39 -0.13
C GLY A 36 16.27 -7.23 0.35
N GLU A 37 15.04 -7.12 -0.16
CA GLU A 37 14.11 -6.07 0.26
C GLU A 37 12.78 -6.68 0.70
N PRO A 38 12.06 -6.05 1.65
CA PRO A 38 10.73 -6.51 2.02
C PRO A 38 9.79 -6.51 0.81
N LEU A 39 8.92 -7.48 0.72
CA LEU A 39 7.97 -7.57 -0.39
C LEU A 39 7.15 -6.29 -0.56
N ILE A 40 6.77 -5.64 0.55
CA ILE A 40 6.02 -4.39 0.48
C ILE A 40 6.76 -3.30 -0.30
N ALA A 41 8.09 -3.27 -0.21
CA ALA A 41 8.89 -2.30 -0.96
C ALA A 41 8.78 -2.54 -2.45
N HIS A 42 8.79 -3.81 -2.88
CA HIS A 42 8.62 -4.16 -4.30
C HIS A 42 7.26 -3.72 -4.81
N VAL A 43 6.21 -3.93 -4.01
CA VAL A 43 4.84 -3.56 -4.38
C VAL A 43 4.73 -2.04 -4.53
N VAL A 44 5.24 -1.29 -3.56
CA VAL A 44 5.19 0.17 -3.58
C VAL A 44 5.96 0.72 -4.78
N ARG A 45 7.15 0.17 -5.04
CA ARG A 45 7.96 0.61 -6.18
C ARG A 45 7.23 0.38 -7.50
N ALA A 46 6.62 -0.79 -7.64
CA ALA A 46 5.86 -1.11 -8.85
C ALA A 46 4.69 -0.16 -9.06
N LEU A 47 3.96 0.16 -7.98
CA LEU A 47 2.85 1.11 -8.06
C LEU A 47 3.31 2.50 -8.46
N CYS A 48 4.49 2.92 -8.00
CA CYS A 48 5.03 4.23 -8.33
C CYS A 48 5.47 4.37 -9.78
N THR A 49 5.55 3.27 -10.54
CA THR A 49 5.86 3.36 -11.97
C THR A 49 4.68 3.89 -12.78
N ASP A 50 3.47 3.84 -12.25
CA ASP A 50 2.30 4.39 -12.92
C ASP A 50 2.13 5.86 -12.52
N ALA A 51 2.24 6.75 -13.50
CA ALA A 51 2.18 8.19 -13.25
C ALA A 51 0.83 8.64 -12.68
N ARG A 52 -0.22 7.84 -12.84
CA ARG A 52 -1.55 8.17 -12.31
C ARG A 52 -1.65 7.93 -10.82
N VAL A 53 -0.79 7.06 -10.27
CA VAL A 53 -0.81 6.79 -8.83
C VAL A 53 -0.21 7.97 -8.10
N ARG A 54 -1.03 8.63 -7.28
CA ARG A 54 -0.63 9.79 -6.49
C ARG A 54 -0.66 9.53 -5.00
N GLU A 55 -1.27 8.43 -4.60
CA GLU A 55 -1.41 8.09 -3.21
C GLU A 55 -1.38 6.58 -3.05
N ILE A 56 -0.68 6.11 -2.03
CA ILE A 56 -0.68 4.71 -1.65
C ILE A 56 -1.12 4.65 -0.19
N VAL A 57 -2.17 3.88 0.08
CA VAL A 57 -2.66 3.68 1.44
C VAL A 57 -2.34 2.26 1.86
N LEU A 58 -1.45 2.12 2.83
CA LEU A 58 -1.15 0.83 3.42
C LEU A 58 -2.16 0.53 4.51
N VAL A 59 -2.76 -0.64 4.47
CA VAL A 59 -3.74 -1.07 5.46
C VAL A 59 -3.15 -2.23 6.22
N GLY A 60 -2.95 -2.07 7.52
CA GLY A 60 -2.26 -3.08 8.29
C GLY A 60 -2.65 -3.07 9.75
N LYS A 61 -1.97 -3.90 10.53
CA LYS A 61 -2.18 -3.98 11.97
C LYS A 61 -1.46 -2.82 12.65
N PRO A 62 -2.09 -2.17 13.65
CA PRO A 62 -1.45 -1.04 14.34
C PRO A 62 -0.04 -1.34 14.87
N GLU A 63 0.19 -2.55 15.37
CA GLU A 63 1.49 -2.92 15.91
C GLU A 63 2.57 -3.05 14.84
N GLU A 64 2.18 -3.12 13.56
CA GLU A 64 3.12 -3.23 12.45
C GLU A 64 3.28 -1.91 11.66
N ARG A 65 2.59 -0.86 12.10
CA ARG A 65 2.56 0.41 11.38
C ARG A 65 3.95 0.95 11.06
N GLU A 66 4.78 1.07 12.06
CA GLU A 66 6.11 1.67 11.87
C GLU A 66 7.00 0.82 10.99
N GLU A 67 6.95 -0.49 11.17
CA GLU A 67 7.76 -1.41 10.37
C GLU A 67 7.32 -1.38 8.91
N LEU A 68 6.01 -1.38 8.66
CA LEU A 68 5.49 -1.31 7.29
C LEU A 68 5.85 0.01 6.62
N LEU A 69 5.69 1.13 7.31
CA LEU A 69 6.03 2.43 6.76
C LEU A 69 7.53 2.56 6.51
N ALA A 70 8.34 2.08 7.44
CA ALA A 70 9.79 2.11 7.27
C ALA A 70 10.24 1.27 6.08
N ALA A 71 9.58 0.14 5.84
CA ALA A 71 9.91 -0.72 4.71
C ALA A 71 9.44 -0.13 3.38
N ALA A 72 8.32 0.58 3.37
CA ALA A 72 7.73 1.11 2.14
C ALA A 72 8.30 2.46 1.70
N ARG A 73 8.67 3.31 2.65
CA ARG A 73 9.10 4.68 2.35
C ARG A 73 10.25 4.79 1.35
N PRO A 74 11.32 4.01 1.49
CA PRO A 74 12.44 4.13 0.54
C PRO A 74 12.05 3.81 -0.90
N ALA A 75 10.99 3.02 -1.10
CA ALA A 75 10.54 2.61 -2.41
C ALA A 75 9.48 3.55 -2.99
N CYS A 76 8.96 4.47 -2.18
CA CYS A 76 7.89 5.36 -2.59
C CYS A 76 8.45 6.61 -3.25
N ALA A 77 7.96 6.93 -4.44
CA ALA A 77 8.38 8.13 -5.15
C ALA A 77 7.94 9.40 -4.40
N PRO A 78 8.74 10.48 -4.41
CA PRO A 78 8.40 11.71 -3.70
C PRO A 78 7.06 12.32 -4.09
N ARG A 79 6.62 12.11 -5.34
CA ARG A 79 5.35 12.63 -5.83
C ARG A 79 4.13 11.87 -5.31
N VAL A 80 4.36 10.73 -4.67
CA VAL A 80 3.29 9.85 -4.19
C VAL A 80 3.16 10.00 -2.68
N ALA A 81 1.94 10.27 -2.22
CA ALA A 81 1.68 10.32 -0.78
C ALA A 81 1.56 8.91 -0.25
N LEU A 82 2.35 8.59 0.77
CA LEU A 82 2.27 7.30 1.43
C LEU A 82 1.51 7.47 2.73
N ARG A 83 0.39 6.77 2.84
CA ARG A 83 -0.47 6.82 4.02
C ARG A 83 -0.66 5.46 4.63
N TRP A 84 -1.12 5.46 5.87
CA TRP A 84 -1.39 4.22 6.59
C TRP A 84 -2.73 4.32 7.32
N THR A 85 -3.43 3.20 7.38
CA THR A 85 -4.63 3.09 8.21
C THR A 85 -4.69 1.68 8.78
N ALA A 86 -5.37 1.56 9.92
CA ALA A 86 -5.57 0.25 10.53
C ALA A 86 -6.60 -0.55 9.73
N GLY A 87 -6.30 -1.82 9.51
CA GLY A 87 -7.23 -2.73 8.85
C GLY A 87 -8.31 -3.21 9.79
N GLY A 88 -9.38 -3.76 9.20
CA GLY A 88 -10.43 -4.44 9.96
C GLY A 88 -10.07 -5.89 10.23
N ALA A 89 -11.00 -6.62 10.85
CA ALA A 89 -10.80 -8.02 11.21
C ALA A 89 -10.70 -8.93 9.99
N GLU A 90 -11.36 -8.56 8.90
CA GLU A 90 -11.36 -9.33 7.68
C GLU A 90 -10.81 -8.50 6.54
N ARG A 91 -10.38 -9.18 5.47
CA ARG A 91 -9.85 -8.50 4.29
C ARG A 91 -10.81 -7.44 3.74
N ARG A 92 -12.11 -7.76 3.73
CA ARG A 92 -13.13 -6.81 3.27
C ARG A 92 -13.10 -5.53 4.08
N ASP A 93 -12.99 -5.65 5.40
CA ASP A 93 -12.93 -4.50 6.30
C ASP A 93 -11.68 -3.67 6.04
N SER A 94 -10.56 -4.34 5.76
CA SER A 94 -9.31 -3.65 5.46
C SER A 94 -9.43 -2.82 4.18
N VAL A 95 -10.07 -3.36 3.16
CA VAL A 95 -10.30 -2.61 1.92
C VAL A 95 -11.19 -1.40 2.17
N LEU A 96 -12.26 -1.56 2.94
CA LEU A 96 -13.15 -0.46 3.28
C LEU A 96 -12.41 0.64 4.05
N ARG A 97 -11.57 0.26 5.01
CA ARG A 97 -10.77 1.23 5.77
C ARG A 97 -9.83 1.99 4.87
N GLY A 98 -9.21 1.29 3.91
CA GLY A 98 -8.35 1.94 2.94
C GLY A 98 -9.08 2.93 2.08
N LEU A 99 -10.27 2.58 1.61
CA LEU A 99 -11.10 3.47 0.81
C LEU A 99 -11.51 4.71 1.60
N GLU A 100 -11.87 4.54 2.87
CA GLU A 100 -12.23 5.66 3.72
C GLU A 100 -11.05 6.61 3.96
N ALA A 101 -9.82 6.07 4.03
CA ALA A 101 -8.63 6.85 4.27
C ALA A 101 -8.11 7.54 3.00
N ALA A 102 -8.50 7.06 1.83
CA ALA A 102 -8.03 7.60 0.56
C ALA A 102 -8.60 8.97 0.29
N ASP A 103 -7.84 9.79 -0.41
CA ASP A 103 -8.29 11.13 -0.82
C ASP A 103 -9.40 10.98 -1.85
N PRO A 104 -10.61 11.52 -1.58
CA PRO A 104 -11.74 11.38 -2.50
C PRO A 104 -11.51 12.05 -3.86
N ARG A 105 -10.50 12.90 -3.99
CA ARG A 105 -10.14 13.51 -5.27
C ARG A 105 -9.46 12.52 -6.21
N HIS A 106 -9.00 11.39 -5.70
CA HIS A 106 -8.32 10.38 -6.51
C HIS A 106 -9.31 9.30 -6.91
N ALA A 107 -9.28 8.92 -8.17
CA ALA A 107 -10.03 7.76 -8.64
C ALA A 107 -9.35 6.48 -8.17
N LEU A 108 -10.13 5.46 -7.91
CA LEU A 108 -9.62 4.16 -7.50
C LEU A 108 -9.63 3.18 -8.65
#